data_28a2965736e80781d37fab4a1281bebb
#
_entry.id   28a2965736e80781d37fab4a1281bebb
#
_cell.length_a   1.000
_cell.length_b   1.000
_cell.length_c   1.000
_cell.angle_alpha   90.00
_cell.angle_beta   90.00
_cell.angle_gamma   90.00
#
_symmetry.space_group_name_H-M   'P 1'
#
loop_
_entity.id
_entity.type
_entity.pdbx_description
1 polymer ?
#
loop_
_entity_poly.entity_id
_entity_poly.type
_entity_poly.pdbx_seq_one_letter_code
_entity_poly.pdbx_strand_id
1 'polypeptide(L)'
;MIANLRRATPADATTIRSLTRLAYAKWVPLIGREPKPMTVNYDRAVVDHLIDLYEIDGEAVGLVEVVAQAQHLLIENIAVRTDHQGKRIGDLLLKHAEDTARAFYLAELRLYTNAAFVSNIEFYARRGFQEFLREPLHTGGVIVHMKKVIQP
;
A
#
# COMPACT_ATOMS: atom_id res chain seq x y z
N MET A 1 17.08 -6.45 18.09
CA MET A 1 15.91 -6.36 17.17
C MET A 1 16.34 -6.81 15.78
N ILE A 2 15.62 -7.77 15.20
CA ILE A 2 15.88 -8.27 13.87
C ILE A 2 14.71 -7.86 12.98
N ALA A 3 15.01 -7.06 11.95
CA ALA A 3 14.01 -6.60 11.00
C ALA A 3 14.34 -7.11 9.61
N ASN A 4 13.32 -7.56 8.88
CA ASN A 4 13.49 -8.05 7.51
C ASN A 4 12.22 -7.89 6.68
N LEU A 5 12.43 -7.82 5.37
CA LEU A 5 11.36 -7.94 4.38
C LEU A 5 11.38 -9.35 3.82
N ARG A 6 10.21 -9.96 3.66
CA ARG A 6 10.10 -11.25 2.99
C ARG A 6 8.85 -11.32 2.12
N ARG A 7 8.89 -12.14 1.09
CA ARG A 7 7.72 -12.42 0.26
C ARG A 7 6.71 -13.22 1.06
N ALA A 8 5.45 -12.74 1.06
CA ALA A 8 4.34 -13.46 1.66
C ALA A 8 3.99 -14.70 0.85
N THR A 9 3.48 -15.71 1.54
CA THR A 9 2.97 -16.94 0.96
C THR A 9 1.47 -17.08 1.29
N PRO A 10 0.74 -18.03 0.69
CA PRO A 10 -0.68 -18.23 1.03
C PRO A 10 -0.93 -18.42 2.52
N ALA A 11 0.02 -18.96 3.27
CA ALA A 11 -0.10 -19.11 4.72
C ALA A 11 -0.20 -17.77 5.46
N ASP A 12 0.19 -16.66 4.82
CA ASP A 12 0.17 -15.33 5.42
C ASP A 12 -1.13 -14.56 5.19
N ALA A 13 -2.09 -15.12 4.44
CA ALA A 13 -3.30 -14.39 4.05
C ALA A 13 -4.07 -13.81 5.23
N THR A 14 -4.20 -14.57 6.32
CA THR A 14 -4.88 -14.11 7.53
C THR A 14 -4.15 -12.95 8.18
N THR A 15 -2.83 -13.02 8.26
CA THR A 15 -1.98 -11.94 8.81
C THR A 15 -2.10 -10.68 7.96
N ILE A 16 -2.07 -10.81 6.64
CA ILE A 16 -2.22 -9.68 5.70
C ILE A 16 -3.58 -9.00 5.92
N ARG A 17 -4.65 -9.79 5.98
CA ARG A 17 -6.01 -9.29 6.20
C ARG A 17 -6.11 -8.54 7.52
N SER A 18 -5.63 -9.14 8.60
CA SER A 18 -5.72 -8.54 9.94
C SER A 18 -4.94 -7.24 10.03
N LEU A 19 -3.72 -7.21 9.52
CA LEU A 19 -2.87 -6.03 9.52
C LEU A 19 -3.51 -4.90 8.71
N THR A 20 -4.04 -5.22 7.52
CA THR A 20 -4.71 -4.25 6.65
C THR A 20 -5.96 -3.69 7.32
N ARG A 21 -6.82 -4.54 7.87
CA ARG A 21 -8.04 -4.09 8.52
C ARG A 21 -7.75 -3.17 9.71
N LEU A 22 -6.76 -3.49 10.52
CA LEU A 22 -6.36 -2.63 11.63
C LEU A 22 -5.82 -1.28 11.15
N ALA A 23 -4.98 -1.29 10.12
CA ALA A 23 -4.37 -0.07 9.59
C ALA A 23 -5.40 0.89 8.97
N TYR A 24 -6.44 0.36 8.33
CA TYR A 24 -7.45 1.16 7.63
C TYR A 24 -8.70 1.44 8.46
N ALA A 25 -8.85 0.85 9.64
CA ALA A 25 -10.06 1.00 10.47
C ALA A 25 -10.40 2.46 10.77
N LYS A 26 -9.40 3.31 10.94
CA LYS A 26 -9.58 4.75 11.21
C LYS A 26 -10.36 5.49 10.12
N TRP A 27 -10.34 4.97 8.89
CA TRP A 27 -10.99 5.62 7.75
C TRP A 27 -12.48 5.28 7.63
N VAL A 28 -12.94 4.20 8.29
CA VAL A 28 -14.32 3.76 8.19
C VAL A 28 -15.33 4.83 8.62
N PRO A 29 -15.17 5.50 9.79
CA PRO A 29 -16.10 6.57 10.18
C PRO A 29 -16.09 7.75 9.21
N LEU A 30 -14.95 8.02 8.58
CA LEU A 30 -14.80 9.16 7.69
C LEU A 30 -15.60 9.03 6.41
N ILE A 31 -15.63 7.84 5.81
CA ILE A 31 -16.31 7.61 4.53
C ILE A 31 -17.59 6.79 4.66
N GLY A 32 -17.92 6.33 5.86
CA GLY A 32 -19.16 5.58 6.13
C GLY A 32 -19.19 4.18 5.59
N ARG A 33 -18.04 3.63 5.22
CA ARG A 33 -17.90 2.26 4.70
C ARG A 33 -16.46 1.79 4.87
N GLU A 34 -16.23 0.49 4.64
CA GLU A 34 -14.86 -0.04 4.64
C GLU A 34 -14.15 0.36 3.33
N PRO A 35 -12.94 0.95 3.43
CA PRO A 35 -12.10 1.17 2.23
C PRO A 35 -11.79 -0.14 1.52
N LYS A 36 -11.55 -0.06 0.21
CA LYS A 36 -11.31 -1.25 -0.63
C LYS A 36 -10.30 -2.25 -0.04
N PRO A 37 -9.14 -1.83 0.50
CA PRO A 37 -8.19 -2.81 1.04
C PRO A 37 -8.75 -3.68 2.17
N MET A 38 -9.75 -3.21 2.90
CA MET A 38 -10.40 -4.00 3.97
C MET A 38 -11.32 -5.09 3.43
N THR A 39 -11.71 -5.01 2.16
CA THR A 39 -12.71 -5.92 1.55
C THR A 39 -12.11 -6.92 0.56
N VAL A 40 -10.81 -6.84 0.31
CA VAL A 40 -10.10 -7.68 -0.65
C VAL A 40 -9.99 -9.11 -0.11
N ASN A 41 -10.15 -10.08 -1.01
CA ASN A 41 -9.89 -11.48 -0.70
C ASN A 41 -8.37 -11.72 -0.74
N TYR A 42 -7.73 -11.74 0.42
CA TYR A 42 -6.28 -11.90 0.51
C TYR A 42 -5.78 -13.32 0.28
N ASP A 43 -6.65 -14.32 0.39
CA ASP A 43 -6.28 -15.68 -0.04
C ASP A 43 -5.97 -15.70 -1.53
N ARG A 44 -6.68 -14.87 -2.30
CA ARG A 44 -6.48 -14.74 -3.74
C ARG A 44 -5.36 -13.74 -4.05
N ALA A 45 -5.37 -12.59 -3.38
CA ALA A 45 -4.41 -11.53 -3.67
C ALA A 45 -2.96 -11.96 -3.40
N VAL A 46 -2.71 -12.77 -2.38
CA VAL A 46 -1.37 -13.26 -2.07
C VAL A 46 -0.81 -14.16 -3.18
N VAL A 47 -1.67 -14.78 -3.97
CA VAL A 47 -1.28 -15.60 -5.13
C VAL A 47 -1.11 -14.72 -6.37
N ASP A 48 -2.02 -13.77 -6.59
CA ASP A 48 -2.07 -12.99 -7.83
C ASP A 48 -1.14 -11.78 -7.83
N HIS A 49 -0.83 -11.24 -6.67
CA HIS A 49 -0.02 -10.02 -6.52
C HIS A 49 1.28 -10.32 -5.79
N LEU A 50 2.20 -9.35 -5.80
CA LEU A 50 3.41 -9.41 -5.00
C LEU A 50 3.14 -8.69 -3.68
N ILE A 51 3.18 -9.45 -2.59
CA ILE A 51 3.00 -8.90 -1.24
C ILE A 51 4.24 -9.21 -0.44
N ASP A 52 4.89 -8.17 0.08
CA ASP A 52 6.04 -8.33 0.96
C ASP A 52 5.68 -7.84 2.36
N LEU A 53 6.06 -8.65 3.34
CA LEU A 53 5.84 -8.35 4.75
C LEU A 53 7.11 -7.78 5.35
N TYR A 54 6.95 -6.73 6.16
CA TYR A 54 8.03 -6.22 7.00
C TYR A 54 7.84 -6.77 8.40
N GLU A 55 8.82 -7.55 8.84
CA GLU A 55 8.78 -8.22 10.13
C GLU A 55 9.83 -7.66 11.07
N ILE A 56 9.46 -7.52 12.34
CA ILE A 56 10.39 -7.22 13.44
C ILE A 56 10.30 -8.39 14.42
N ASP A 57 11.43 -9.04 14.65
CA ASP A 57 11.52 -10.20 15.55
C ASP A 57 10.47 -11.28 15.23
N GLY A 58 10.28 -11.53 13.92
CA GLY A 58 9.35 -12.54 13.41
C GLY A 58 7.89 -12.15 13.36
N GLU A 59 7.55 -10.92 13.76
CA GLU A 59 6.18 -10.43 13.78
C GLU A 59 5.93 -9.42 12.67
N ALA A 60 4.90 -9.63 11.86
CA ALA A 60 4.57 -8.72 10.76
C ALA A 60 4.02 -7.42 11.32
N VAL A 61 4.67 -6.30 10.98
CA VAL A 61 4.28 -4.96 11.42
C VAL A 61 3.95 -4.03 10.26
N GLY A 62 4.24 -4.44 9.04
CA GLY A 62 3.91 -3.68 7.85
C GLY A 62 3.87 -4.58 6.62
N LEU A 63 3.29 -4.06 5.55
CA LEU A 63 3.26 -4.75 4.27
C LEU A 63 3.16 -3.76 3.11
N VAL A 64 3.59 -4.20 1.96
CA VAL A 64 3.34 -3.52 0.68
C VAL A 64 2.88 -4.55 -0.34
N GLU A 65 1.80 -4.22 -1.02
CA GLU A 65 1.23 -5.03 -2.09
C GLU A 65 1.37 -4.28 -3.40
N VAL A 66 2.00 -4.90 -4.39
CA VAL A 66 2.24 -4.26 -5.69
C VAL A 66 1.82 -5.18 -6.83
N VAL A 67 1.45 -4.55 -7.96
CA VAL A 67 1.10 -5.24 -9.20
C VAL A 67 1.91 -4.61 -10.32
N ALA A 68 2.70 -5.41 -11.03
CA ALA A 68 3.44 -4.93 -12.20
C ALA A 68 2.48 -4.77 -13.38
N GLN A 69 2.40 -3.56 -13.90
CA GLN A 69 1.66 -3.23 -15.10
C GLN A 69 2.62 -3.07 -16.27
N ALA A 70 2.11 -2.78 -17.46
CA ALA A 70 2.96 -2.68 -18.65
C ALA A 70 4.04 -1.60 -18.54
N GLN A 71 3.73 -0.45 -17.92
CA GLN A 71 4.63 0.69 -17.88
C GLN A 71 4.85 1.28 -16.49
N HIS A 72 4.23 0.71 -15.45
CA HIS A 72 4.40 1.18 -14.09
C HIS A 72 4.17 0.05 -13.09
N LEU A 73 4.65 0.25 -11.87
CA LEU A 73 4.33 -0.62 -10.74
C LEU A 73 3.21 0.05 -9.95
N LEU A 74 2.07 -0.66 -9.81
CA LEU A 74 0.94 -0.17 -9.05
C LEU A 74 1.06 -0.62 -7.60
N ILE A 75 1.04 0.32 -6.68
CA ILE A 75 0.96 0.03 -5.24
C ILE A 75 -0.53 -0.11 -4.90
N GLU A 76 -0.95 -1.32 -4.62
CA GLU A 76 -2.34 -1.63 -4.26
C GLU A 76 -2.62 -1.35 -2.79
N ASN A 77 -1.63 -1.57 -1.92
CA ASN A 77 -1.81 -1.45 -0.48
C ASN A 77 -0.46 -1.23 0.19
N ILE A 78 -0.40 -0.25 1.07
CA ILE A 78 0.65 -0.11 2.08
C ILE A 78 -0.05 -0.03 3.42
N ALA A 79 0.30 -0.91 4.34
CA ALA A 79 -0.29 -0.93 5.66
C ALA A 79 0.80 -1.06 6.71
N VAL A 80 0.69 -0.27 7.78
CA VAL A 80 1.59 -0.32 8.93
C VAL A 80 0.74 -0.49 10.17
N ARG A 81 1.12 -1.43 11.02
CA ARG A 81 0.41 -1.69 12.28
C ARG A 81 0.38 -0.40 13.09
N THR A 82 -0.77 -0.09 13.70
CA THR A 82 -1.01 1.22 14.34
C THR A 82 0.00 1.57 15.42
N ASP A 83 0.46 0.58 16.19
CA ASP A 83 1.47 0.78 17.24
C ASP A 83 2.90 0.92 16.69
N HIS A 84 3.07 0.77 15.39
CA HIS A 84 4.35 0.96 14.69
C HIS A 84 4.33 2.15 13.72
N GLN A 85 3.23 2.89 13.65
CA GLN A 85 3.18 4.12 12.86
C GLN A 85 4.06 5.19 13.49
N GLY A 86 4.58 6.11 12.65
CA GLY A 86 5.52 7.14 13.11
C GLY A 86 6.96 6.67 13.25
N LYS A 87 7.28 5.44 12.88
CA LYS A 87 8.64 4.86 12.95
C LYS A 87 9.29 4.73 11.58
N ARG A 88 8.80 5.46 10.59
CA ARG A 88 9.31 5.48 9.21
C ARG A 88 9.21 4.13 8.48
N ILE A 89 8.34 3.24 8.91
CA ILE A 89 8.14 1.96 8.21
C ILE A 89 7.47 2.21 6.85
N GLY A 90 6.55 3.18 6.76
CA GLY A 90 5.96 3.59 5.48
C GLY A 90 6.99 4.03 4.46
N ASP A 91 8.00 4.78 4.88
CA ASP A 91 9.11 5.19 4.01
C ASP A 91 9.92 4.01 3.52
N LEU A 92 10.19 3.05 4.42
CA LEU A 92 10.91 1.83 4.07
C LEU A 92 10.13 1.01 3.04
N LEU A 93 8.82 0.89 3.22
CA LEU A 93 7.96 0.15 2.29
C LEU A 93 7.88 0.84 0.93
N LEU A 94 7.82 2.18 0.89
CA LEU A 94 7.85 2.93 -0.38
C LEU A 94 9.19 2.74 -1.09
N LYS A 95 10.30 2.81 -0.36
CA LYS A 95 11.61 2.56 -0.95
C LYS A 95 11.70 1.15 -1.53
N HIS A 96 11.15 0.17 -0.82
CA HIS A 96 11.10 -1.21 -1.31
C HIS A 96 10.28 -1.30 -2.61
N ALA A 97 9.15 -0.59 -2.69
CA ALA A 97 8.36 -0.53 -3.91
C ALA A 97 9.15 0.09 -5.07
N GLU A 98 9.93 1.15 -4.83
CA GLU A 98 10.81 1.73 -5.84
C GLU A 98 11.86 0.73 -6.31
N ASP A 99 12.49 0.01 -5.39
CA ASP A 99 13.49 -1.00 -5.72
C ASP A 99 12.85 -2.15 -6.52
N THR A 100 11.64 -2.53 -6.18
CA THR A 100 10.87 -3.54 -6.92
C THR A 100 10.58 -3.06 -8.35
N ALA A 101 10.16 -1.81 -8.51
CA ALA A 101 9.93 -1.24 -9.85
C ALA A 101 11.21 -1.26 -10.69
N ARG A 102 12.35 -0.89 -10.10
CA ARG A 102 13.64 -0.94 -10.80
C ARG A 102 13.99 -2.37 -11.23
N ALA A 103 13.73 -3.35 -10.36
CA ALA A 103 13.99 -4.76 -10.68
C ALA A 103 13.14 -5.25 -11.85
N PHE A 104 11.95 -4.67 -12.06
CA PHE A 104 11.08 -4.97 -13.19
C PHE A 104 11.31 -4.04 -14.38
N TYR A 105 12.33 -3.15 -14.33
CA TYR A 105 12.61 -2.15 -15.36
C TYR A 105 11.43 -1.21 -15.61
N LEU A 106 10.70 -0.89 -14.55
CA LEU A 106 9.59 0.07 -14.59
C LEU A 106 10.05 1.40 -14.01
N ALA A 107 9.76 2.50 -14.72
CA ALA A 107 10.27 3.82 -14.36
C ALA A 107 9.28 4.64 -13.55
N GLU A 108 8.12 4.08 -13.20
CA GLU A 108 7.06 4.84 -12.57
C GLU A 108 6.34 3.99 -11.52
N LEU A 109 6.07 4.61 -10.37
CA LEU A 109 5.14 4.09 -9.36
C LEU A 109 3.81 4.80 -9.50
N ARG A 110 2.73 4.07 -9.32
CA ARG A 110 1.38 4.64 -9.20
C ARG A 110 0.66 4.07 -8.00
N LEU A 111 -0.27 4.85 -7.50
CA LEU A 111 -1.19 4.44 -6.44
C LEU A 111 -2.50 5.21 -6.60
N TYR A 112 -3.51 4.77 -5.86
CA TYR A 112 -4.75 5.51 -5.74
C TYR A 112 -5.20 5.50 -4.29
N THR A 113 -5.91 6.54 -3.90
CA THR A 113 -6.44 6.69 -2.53
C THR A 113 -7.72 7.53 -2.57
N ASN A 114 -8.53 7.43 -1.53
CA ASN A 114 -9.74 8.22 -1.42
C ASN A 114 -9.37 9.68 -1.18
N ALA A 115 -10.04 10.61 -1.87
CA ALA A 115 -9.80 12.05 -1.70
C ALA A 115 -10.03 12.53 -0.26
N ALA A 116 -10.86 11.83 0.51
CA ALA A 116 -11.11 12.14 1.91
C ALA A 116 -9.92 11.81 2.82
N PHE A 117 -8.99 10.97 2.35
CA PHE A 117 -7.82 10.55 3.15
C PHE A 117 -6.68 11.57 2.97
N VAL A 118 -6.92 12.79 3.46
CA VAL A 118 -6.02 13.94 3.26
C VAL A 118 -4.60 13.64 3.76
N SER A 119 -4.47 12.99 4.91
CA SER A 119 -3.15 12.67 5.46
C SER A 119 -2.37 11.69 4.58
N ASN A 120 -3.06 10.77 3.90
CA ASN A 120 -2.42 9.87 2.93
C ASN A 120 -1.93 10.64 1.71
N ILE A 121 -2.76 11.51 1.16
CA ILE A 121 -2.39 12.33 0.01
C ILE A 121 -1.18 13.18 0.34
N GLU A 122 -1.16 13.82 1.51
CA GLU A 122 -0.03 14.63 1.96
C GLU A 122 1.23 13.79 2.17
N PHE A 123 1.07 12.58 2.72
CA PHE A 123 2.18 11.65 2.93
C PHE A 123 2.87 11.33 1.59
N TYR A 124 2.09 10.99 0.58
CA TYR A 124 2.64 10.64 -0.73
C TYR A 124 3.17 11.86 -1.48
N ALA A 125 2.49 13.01 -1.38
CA ALA A 125 2.93 14.24 -2.02
C ALA A 125 4.30 14.68 -1.51
N ARG A 126 4.53 14.59 -0.21
CA ARG A 126 5.84 14.92 0.38
C ARG A 126 6.96 13.98 -0.08
N ARG A 127 6.61 12.82 -0.61
CA ARG A 127 7.58 11.82 -1.08
C ARG A 127 7.70 11.77 -2.60
N GLY A 128 7.22 12.83 -3.26
CA GLY A 128 7.42 13.02 -4.69
C GLY A 128 6.31 12.52 -5.59
N PHE A 129 5.20 12.03 -5.02
CA PHE A 129 4.06 11.65 -5.82
C PHE A 129 3.26 12.88 -6.23
N GLN A 130 2.74 12.87 -7.45
CA GLN A 130 1.91 13.93 -8.00
C GLN A 130 0.55 13.37 -8.40
N GLU A 131 -0.50 14.08 -8.04
CA GLU A 131 -1.85 13.76 -8.48
C GLU A 131 -1.96 13.97 -9.99
N PHE A 132 -2.58 13.01 -10.71
CA PHE A 132 -2.75 13.14 -12.16
C PHE A 132 -4.18 12.85 -12.62
N LEU A 133 -5.05 12.31 -11.77
CA LEU A 133 -6.42 11.98 -12.15
C LEU A 133 -7.30 11.91 -10.91
N ARG A 134 -8.52 12.42 -11.00
CA ARG A 134 -9.58 12.21 -10.02
C ARG A 134 -10.73 11.48 -10.67
N GLU A 135 -11.27 10.51 -9.98
CA GLU A 135 -12.30 9.63 -10.50
C GLU A 135 -13.46 9.56 -9.50
N PRO A 136 -14.67 10.07 -9.86
CA PRO A 136 -15.82 9.92 -8.99
C PRO A 136 -16.29 8.46 -8.98
N LEU A 137 -16.74 8.00 -7.80
CA LEU A 137 -17.27 6.65 -7.62
C LEU A 137 -18.79 6.65 -7.63
N HIS A 138 -19.40 5.61 -8.19
CA HIS A 138 -20.87 5.43 -8.18
C HIS A 138 -21.40 5.37 -6.74
N THR A 139 -20.61 4.83 -5.80
CA THR A 139 -20.98 4.69 -4.40
C THR A 139 -20.78 5.99 -3.59
N GLY A 140 -20.39 7.07 -4.26
CA GLY A 140 -20.03 8.32 -3.61
C GLY A 140 -18.55 8.42 -3.30
N GLY A 141 -18.05 9.66 -3.22
CA GLY A 141 -16.64 9.92 -3.01
C GLY A 141 -15.84 9.99 -4.30
N VAL A 142 -14.56 10.32 -4.16
CA VAL A 142 -13.64 10.54 -5.28
C VAL A 142 -12.36 9.78 -4.99
N ILE A 143 -11.84 9.09 -6.00
CA ILE A 143 -10.52 8.46 -5.95
C ILE A 143 -9.50 9.40 -6.58
N VAL A 144 -8.37 9.58 -5.89
CA VAL A 144 -7.23 10.36 -6.37
C VAL A 144 -6.16 9.38 -6.83
N HIS A 145 -5.73 9.51 -8.07
CA HIS A 145 -4.64 8.74 -8.64
C HIS A 145 -3.36 9.56 -8.60
N MET A 146 -2.29 8.97 -8.08
CA MET A 146 -1.00 9.64 -7.93
C MET A 146 0.11 8.81 -8.58
N LYS A 147 1.14 9.48 -9.04
CA LYS A 147 2.29 8.83 -9.67
C LYS A 147 3.61 9.49 -9.26
N LYS A 148 4.66 8.70 -9.32
CA LYS A 148 6.03 9.16 -9.08
C LYS A 148 6.94 8.53 -10.12
N VAL A 149 7.70 9.36 -10.84
CA VAL A 149 8.78 8.89 -11.71
C VAL A 149 9.97 8.57 -10.84
N ILE A 150 10.54 7.39 -11.03
CA ILE A 150 11.70 6.95 -10.25
C ILE A 150 12.95 6.94 -11.13
N GLN A 151 14.08 7.25 -10.51
CA GLN A 151 15.36 7.22 -11.20
C GLN A 151 15.87 5.78 -11.29
N PRO A 152 16.55 5.43 -12.41
CA PRO A 152 17.12 4.10 -12.62
C PRO A 152 18.10 3.68 -11.53
#